data_f4dfd064fa782c24c5411df166485f74
#
_entry.id   f4dfd064fa782c24c5411df166485f74
#
_cell.length_a   1.000
_cell.length_b   1.000
_cell.length_c   1.000
_cell.angle_alpha   90.00
_cell.angle_beta   90.00
_cell.angle_gamma   90.00
#
_symmetry.space_group_name_H-M   'P 1'
#
loop_
_entity.id
_entity.type
_entity.pdbx_description
1 polymer ?
#
loop_
_entity_poly.entity_id
_entity_poly.type
_entity_poly.pdbx_seq_one_letter_code
_entity_poly.pdbx_strand_id
1 'polypeptide(L)'
;DAGHQRKGNSAKEPIGPGASQTKPKVASGTHGNASGLNEYELTLQVSLKLRDELQARGYQVYMIRETHDVNISNAERAQMAANQGADILVRIHANGSDNTSVAGALTMAPSNSNPYLGKSVISASQTLSRKIVDCFCAATGAKNQGVMQTDTMSGINWSSIPVSIVEMGYMTNRTEDLNMASTSYQTKMVQGIANGIDAYYGA
;
A
#
# COMPACT_ATOMS: atom_id res chain seq x y z
N ASP A 1 2.11 -6.61 -0.17
CA ASP A 1 3.45 -6.02 -0.30
C ASP A 1 3.70 -5.02 0.81
N ALA A 2 4.71 -5.24 1.63
CA ALA A 2 5.21 -4.24 2.57
C ALA A 2 6.01 -3.18 1.80
N GLY A 3 5.51 -1.95 1.73
CA GLY A 3 6.14 -0.85 1.02
C GLY A 3 7.57 -0.57 1.49
N HIS A 4 8.38 0.01 0.59
CA HIS A 4 9.77 0.34 0.86
C HIS A 4 10.67 -0.84 1.26
N GLN A 5 11.88 -0.54 1.69
CA GLN A 5 12.92 -1.45 2.17
C GLN A 5 13.99 -0.61 2.88
N ARG A 6 14.90 -1.24 3.63
CA ARG A 6 15.90 -0.52 4.44
C ARG A 6 16.70 0.49 3.62
N LYS A 7 17.15 0.12 2.42
CA LYS A 7 17.92 1.02 1.54
C LYS A 7 17.12 1.33 0.29
N GLY A 8 16.83 2.61 0.07
CA GLY A 8 16.30 3.07 -1.20
C GLY A 8 17.22 2.75 -2.37
N ASN A 9 16.69 2.70 -3.57
CA ASN A 9 17.44 2.54 -4.80
C ASN A 9 17.10 3.69 -5.76
N SER A 10 18.05 4.61 -5.94
CA SER A 10 17.92 5.80 -6.78
C SER A 10 18.09 5.55 -8.27
N ALA A 11 18.53 4.35 -8.66
CA ALA A 11 18.53 3.95 -10.08
C ALA A 11 17.11 4.11 -10.65
N LYS A 12 17.05 4.47 -11.92
CA LYS A 12 15.76 4.81 -12.56
C LYS A 12 15.08 3.58 -13.14
N GLU A 13 13.75 3.59 -13.06
CA GLU A 13 12.87 2.67 -13.79
C GLU A 13 11.77 3.46 -14.51
N PRO A 14 11.24 2.99 -15.66
CA PRO A 14 10.07 3.59 -16.28
C PRO A 14 8.86 3.55 -15.36
N ILE A 15 8.03 4.61 -15.36
CA ILE A 15 6.82 4.67 -14.54
C ILE A 15 5.73 3.65 -14.96
N GLY A 16 5.85 3.07 -16.14
CA GLY A 16 4.96 2.04 -16.69
C GLY A 16 5.53 1.43 -17.96
N PRO A 17 4.94 0.36 -18.48
CA PRO A 17 5.41 -0.29 -19.71
C PRO A 17 5.47 0.67 -20.89
N GLY A 18 6.65 0.82 -21.52
CA GLY A 18 6.85 1.73 -22.66
C GLY A 18 6.95 3.21 -22.29
N ALA A 19 6.90 3.58 -21.01
CA ALA A 19 7.01 4.98 -20.60
C ALA A 19 8.45 5.51 -20.79
N SER A 20 8.57 6.72 -21.35
CA SER A 20 9.82 7.48 -21.38
C SER A 20 10.11 8.16 -20.04
N GLN A 21 9.07 8.51 -19.30
CA GLN A 21 9.20 9.07 -17.95
C GLN A 21 9.72 8.01 -16.98
N THR A 22 10.70 8.38 -16.16
CA THR A 22 11.31 7.50 -15.17
C THR A 22 11.24 8.09 -13.77
N LYS A 23 11.34 7.22 -12.76
CA LYS A 23 11.47 7.58 -11.36
C LYS A 23 12.45 6.63 -10.63
N PRO A 24 12.90 6.94 -9.42
CA PRO A 24 13.70 6.00 -8.63
C PRO A 24 12.98 4.66 -8.46
N LYS A 25 13.73 3.56 -8.53
CA LYS A 25 13.22 2.18 -8.38
C LYS A 25 12.45 1.99 -7.09
N VAL A 26 12.98 2.51 -5.99
CA VAL A 26 12.31 2.49 -4.69
C VAL A 26 12.84 3.61 -3.79
N ALA A 27 11.95 4.39 -3.20
CA ALA A 27 12.30 5.38 -2.19
C ALA A 27 12.58 4.70 -0.82
N SER A 28 13.29 5.38 0.06
CA SER A 28 13.51 4.91 1.44
C SER A 28 12.26 4.96 2.31
N GLY A 29 11.25 5.71 1.88
CA GLY A 29 10.06 5.99 2.67
C GLY A 29 10.23 7.18 3.61
N THR A 30 9.21 7.44 4.39
CA THR A 30 9.19 8.44 5.46
C THR A 30 9.58 7.82 6.82
N HIS A 31 9.52 8.59 7.89
CA HIS A 31 9.73 8.12 9.24
C HIS A 31 8.81 8.81 10.24
N GLY A 32 8.56 8.15 11.35
CA GLY A 32 7.75 8.66 12.44
C GLY A 32 8.49 9.70 13.26
N ASN A 33 7.98 10.93 13.30
CA ASN A 33 8.58 12.03 14.04
C ASN A 33 8.55 11.84 15.56
N ALA A 34 7.64 11.01 16.06
CA ALA A 34 7.45 10.76 17.49
C ALA A 34 7.82 9.33 17.89
N SER A 35 7.51 8.34 17.06
CA SER A 35 7.82 6.94 17.31
C SER A 35 9.26 6.57 16.99
N GLY A 36 9.88 7.29 16.04
CA GLY A 36 11.19 6.96 15.50
C GLY A 36 11.19 5.77 14.53
N LEU A 37 10.03 5.16 14.24
CA LEU A 37 9.93 4.07 13.28
C LEU A 37 10.17 4.58 11.86
N ASN A 38 10.91 3.82 11.07
CA ASN A 38 10.95 4.05 9.63
C ASN A 38 9.71 3.42 8.96
N GLU A 39 9.27 3.99 7.85
CA GLU A 39 8.11 3.46 7.13
C GLU A 39 8.31 2.00 6.72
N TYR A 40 9.49 1.61 6.24
CA TYR A 40 9.76 0.22 5.84
C TYR A 40 9.64 -0.78 7.01
N GLU A 41 9.81 -0.34 8.26
CA GLU A 41 9.64 -1.16 9.47
C GLU A 41 8.15 -1.29 9.81
N LEU A 42 7.44 -0.18 9.85
CA LEU A 42 6.00 -0.15 10.09
C LEU A 42 5.23 -0.98 9.06
N THR A 43 5.51 -0.79 7.77
CA THR A 43 4.82 -1.50 6.70
C THR A 43 5.05 -3.01 6.77
N LEU A 44 6.24 -3.46 7.16
CA LEU A 44 6.50 -4.89 7.34
C LEU A 44 5.77 -5.45 8.57
N GLN A 45 5.77 -4.74 9.70
CA GLN A 45 5.03 -5.15 10.90
C GLN A 45 3.55 -5.36 10.60
N VAL A 46 2.93 -4.40 9.92
CA VAL A 46 1.50 -4.48 9.56
C VAL A 46 1.26 -5.57 8.52
N SER A 47 2.12 -5.68 7.51
CA SER A 47 1.95 -6.69 6.45
C SER A 47 2.07 -8.12 6.95
N LEU A 48 2.97 -8.39 7.91
CA LEU A 48 3.08 -9.73 8.52
C LEU A 48 1.82 -10.10 9.31
N LYS A 49 1.28 -9.16 10.10
CA LYS A 49 0.03 -9.36 10.82
C LYS A 49 -1.16 -9.51 9.87
N LEU A 50 -1.19 -8.74 8.78
CA LEU A 50 -2.23 -8.84 7.76
C LEU A 50 -2.16 -10.18 7.02
N ARG A 51 -0.97 -10.69 6.72
CA ARG A 51 -0.79 -12.04 6.18
C ARG A 51 -1.46 -13.07 7.08
N ASP A 52 -1.14 -13.05 8.38
CA ASP A 52 -1.64 -14.04 9.34
C ASP A 52 -3.17 -13.96 9.46
N GLU A 53 -3.74 -12.75 9.48
CA GLU A 53 -5.19 -12.51 9.50
C GLU A 53 -5.88 -13.02 8.22
N LEU A 54 -5.33 -12.71 7.05
CA LEU A 54 -5.90 -13.16 5.77
C LEU A 54 -5.81 -14.68 5.63
N GLN A 55 -4.72 -15.30 6.06
CA GLN A 55 -4.60 -16.76 6.07
C GLN A 55 -5.63 -17.41 7.01
N ALA A 56 -5.89 -16.81 8.17
CA ALA A 56 -6.95 -17.26 9.09
C ALA A 56 -8.35 -17.16 8.47
N ARG A 57 -8.58 -16.23 7.54
CA ARG A 57 -9.81 -16.10 6.74
C ARG A 57 -9.86 -17.02 5.51
N GLY A 58 -8.84 -17.85 5.28
CA GLY A 58 -8.79 -18.82 4.17
C GLY A 58 -8.15 -18.29 2.87
N TYR A 59 -7.59 -17.09 2.87
CA TYR A 59 -6.86 -16.59 1.70
C TYR A 59 -5.48 -17.23 1.57
N GLN A 60 -5.02 -17.43 0.34
CA GLN A 60 -3.63 -17.71 0.05
C GLN A 60 -2.88 -16.38 -0.04
N VAL A 61 -1.81 -16.22 0.74
CA VAL A 61 -1.07 -14.95 0.80
C VAL A 61 0.37 -15.15 0.35
N TYR A 62 0.78 -14.39 -0.64
CA TYR A 62 2.16 -14.25 -1.07
C TYR A 62 2.75 -12.91 -0.58
N MET A 63 3.90 -12.97 0.09
CA MET A 63 4.60 -11.79 0.57
C MET A 63 5.73 -11.42 -0.39
N ILE A 64 5.74 -10.16 -0.89
CA ILE A 64 6.82 -9.64 -1.74
C ILE A 64 8.14 -9.57 -0.97
N ARG A 65 8.09 -9.24 0.30
CA ARG A 65 9.23 -9.30 1.22
C ARG A 65 8.78 -9.66 2.62
N GLU A 66 9.65 -10.35 3.33
CA GLU A 66 9.48 -10.68 4.75
C GLU A 66 10.67 -10.20 5.60
N THR A 67 11.62 -9.51 4.97
CA THR A 67 12.78 -8.90 5.61
C THR A 67 12.96 -7.45 5.16
N HIS A 68 13.85 -6.71 5.82
CA HIS A 68 14.18 -5.33 5.46
C HIS A 68 15.27 -5.24 4.39
N ASP A 69 16.17 -6.22 4.34
CA ASP A 69 17.34 -6.23 3.47
C ASP A 69 17.06 -6.93 2.14
N VAL A 70 16.30 -6.24 1.32
CA VAL A 70 16.00 -6.63 -0.07
C VAL A 70 16.35 -5.46 -1.00
N ASN A 71 16.43 -5.73 -2.30
CA ASN A 71 16.58 -4.72 -3.34
C ASN A 71 15.63 -5.02 -4.48
N ILE A 72 14.34 -4.70 -4.26
CA ILE A 72 13.24 -4.98 -5.18
C ILE A 72 12.61 -3.65 -5.57
N SER A 73 12.60 -3.34 -6.87
CA SER A 73 12.00 -2.11 -7.40
C SER A 73 10.46 -2.13 -7.33
N ASN A 74 9.81 -0.97 -7.49
CA ASN A 74 8.36 -0.91 -7.49
C ASN A 74 7.74 -1.65 -8.68
N ALA A 75 8.39 -1.63 -9.86
CA ALA A 75 7.95 -2.40 -11.01
C ALA A 75 8.07 -3.91 -10.75
N GLU A 76 9.22 -4.36 -10.22
CA GLU A 76 9.43 -5.78 -9.88
C GLU A 76 8.40 -6.28 -8.86
N ARG A 77 8.06 -5.49 -7.83
CA ARG A 77 7.03 -5.84 -6.83
C ARG A 77 5.68 -6.13 -7.47
N ALA A 78 5.25 -5.27 -8.40
CA ALA A 78 3.99 -5.46 -9.12
C ALA A 78 4.02 -6.73 -10.00
N GLN A 79 5.13 -6.95 -10.71
CA GLN A 79 5.31 -8.12 -11.57
C GLN A 79 5.42 -9.43 -10.76
N MET A 80 6.08 -9.41 -9.60
CA MET A 80 6.18 -10.58 -8.72
C MET A 80 4.80 -11.06 -8.27
N ALA A 81 3.90 -10.16 -7.88
CA ALA A 81 2.54 -10.52 -7.49
C ALA A 81 1.78 -11.21 -8.64
N ALA A 82 1.82 -10.62 -9.83
CA ALA A 82 1.17 -11.18 -11.01
C ALA A 82 1.77 -12.56 -11.41
N ASN A 83 3.10 -12.69 -11.34
CA ASN A 83 3.80 -13.94 -11.68
C ASN A 83 3.50 -15.08 -10.70
N GLN A 84 3.08 -14.77 -9.47
CA GLN A 84 2.60 -15.77 -8.51
C GLN A 84 1.13 -16.16 -8.74
N GLY A 85 0.47 -15.59 -9.73
CA GLY A 85 -0.95 -15.85 -10.01
C GLY A 85 -1.88 -15.24 -8.95
N ALA A 86 -1.47 -14.17 -8.28
CA ALA A 86 -2.32 -13.50 -7.31
C ALA A 86 -3.50 -12.80 -8.00
N ASP A 87 -4.67 -12.79 -7.36
CA ASP A 87 -5.88 -12.14 -7.87
C ASP A 87 -5.86 -10.63 -7.62
N ILE A 88 -5.20 -10.19 -6.55
CA ILE A 88 -5.05 -8.76 -6.18
C ILE A 88 -3.66 -8.49 -5.61
N LEU A 89 -3.22 -7.24 -5.69
CA LEU A 89 -2.04 -6.72 -5.02
C LEU A 89 -2.41 -5.59 -4.06
N VAL A 90 -2.20 -5.79 -2.76
CA VAL A 90 -2.37 -4.75 -1.75
C VAL A 90 -1.00 -4.31 -1.25
N ARG A 91 -0.68 -3.02 -1.40
CA ARG A 91 0.59 -2.43 -1.04
C ARG A 91 0.41 -1.55 0.20
N ILE A 92 1.10 -1.89 1.27
CA ILE A 92 0.98 -1.22 2.57
C ILE A 92 2.03 -0.12 2.67
N HIS A 93 1.58 1.10 2.92
CA HIS A 93 2.37 2.32 3.03
C HIS A 93 1.88 3.22 4.16
N ALA A 94 2.66 4.22 4.51
CA ALA A 94 2.27 5.30 5.40
C ALA A 94 2.81 6.61 4.84
N ASN A 95 1.99 7.65 4.89
CA ASN A 95 2.25 8.92 4.25
C ASN A 95 3.15 9.84 5.10
N GLY A 96 3.66 10.88 4.47
CA GLY A 96 4.34 11.99 5.11
C GLY A 96 3.91 13.33 4.50
N SER A 97 3.98 14.39 5.29
CA SER A 97 3.67 15.75 4.84
C SER A 97 4.54 16.75 5.59
N ASP A 98 4.96 17.83 4.92
CA ASP A 98 5.62 18.98 5.57
C ASP A 98 4.67 19.68 6.55
N ASN A 99 3.35 19.62 6.29
CA ASN A 99 2.35 20.08 7.24
C ASN A 99 1.98 18.94 8.21
N THR A 100 2.54 18.95 9.39
CA THR A 100 2.35 17.94 10.44
C THR A 100 0.93 17.87 11.02
N SER A 101 0.05 18.83 10.70
CA SER A 101 -1.37 18.78 11.08
C SER A 101 -2.23 17.93 10.14
N VAL A 102 -1.71 17.55 8.97
CA VAL A 102 -2.45 16.67 8.05
C VAL A 102 -2.59 15.28 8.66
N ALA A 103 -3.81 14.74 8.61
CA ALA A 103 -4.16 13.46 9.17
C ALA A 103 -5.23 12.75 8.33
N GLY A 104 -5.28 11.44 8.40
CA GLY A 104 -6.26 10.58 7.75
C GLY A 104 -5.61 9.49 6.89
N ALA A 105 -6.41 8.53 6.49
CA ALA A 105 -5.99 7.45 5.63
C ALA A 105 -6.59 7.60 4.24
N LEU A 106 -5.86 7.15 3.24
CA LEU A 106 -6.32 7.10 1.85
C LEU A 106 -5.82 5.84 1.16
N THR A 107 -6.39 5.56 0.01
CA THR A 107 -5.83 4.57 -0.90
C THR A 107 -5.50 5.21 -2.24
N MET A 108 -4.55 4.64 -2.98
CA MET A 108 -4.26 5.07 -4.34
C MET A 108 -4.63 3.98 -5.33
N ALA A 109 -5.24 4.39 -6.44
CA ALA A 109 -5.63 3.55 -7.56
C ALA A 109 -5.31 4.23 -8.90
N PRO A 110 -5.27 3.50 -10.03
CA PRO A 110 -5.11 4.11 -11.34
C PRO A 110 -6.29 5.01 -11.69
N SER A 111 -6.05 6.06 -12.48
CA SER A 111 -7.13 6.88 -13.03
C SER A 111 -7.90 6.14 -14.14
N ASN A 112 -9.07 6.65 -14.49
CA ASN A 112 -9.86 6.10 -15.60
C ASN A 112 -9.14 6.19 -16.97
N SER A 113 -8.19 7.10 -17.09
CA SER A 113 -7.38 7.34 -18.29
C SER A 113 -5.96 6.78 -18.20
N ASN A 114 -5.68 5.90 -17.22
CA ASN A 114 -4.36 5.30 -17.09
C ASN A 114 -3.93 4.63 -18.40
N PRO A 115 -2.78 5.04 -18.99
CA PRO A 115 -2.39 4.57 -20.32
C PRO A 115 -1.72 3.18 -20.30
N TYR A 116 -1.43 2.62 -19.13
CA TYR A 116 -0.64 1.40 -18.97
C TYR A 116 -1.49 0.16 -18.65
N LEU A 117 -2.73 0.36 -18.19
CA LEU A 117 -3.56 -0.71 -17.64
C LEU A 117 -4.83 -0.92 -18.46
N GLY A 118 -5.30 -2.17 -18.53
CA GLY A 118 -6.59 -2.49 -19.12
C GLY A 118 -7.76 -1.97 -18.27
N LYS A 119 -8.88 -1.64 -18.92
CA LYS A 119 -10.07 -1.06 -18.26
C LYS A 119 -10.61 -1.93 -17.11
N SER A 120 -10.56 -3.25 -17.23
CA SER A 120 -10.98 -4.18 -16.18
C SER A 120 -10.11 -4.06 -14.93
N VAL A 121 -8.78 -4.00 -15.10
CA VAL A 121 -7.83 -3.83 -13.99
C VAL A 121 -8.03 -2.47 -13.32
N ILE A 122 -8.24 -1.40 -14.09
CA ILE A 122 -8.51 -0.06 -13.57
C ILE A 122 -9.76 -0.06 -12.69
N SER A 123 -10.88 -0.56 -13.20
CA SER A 123 -12.17 -0.59 -12.48
C SER A 123 -12.09 -1.44 -11.22
N ALA A 124 -11.47 -2.62 -11.31
CA ALA A 124 -11.28 -3.51 -10.18
C ALA A 124 -10.35 -2.90 -9.11
N SER A 125 -9.25 -2.24 -9.51
CA SER A 125 -8.35 -1.53 -8.59
C SER A 125 -9.05 -0.40 -7.84
N GLN A 126 -9.89 0.38 -8.51
CA GLN A 126 -10.67 1.46 -7.89
C GLN A 126 -11.70 0.91 -6.89
N THR A 127 -12.36 -0.21 -7.25
CA THR A 127 -13.31 -0.89 -6.37
C THR A 127 -12.60 -1.44 -5.12
N LEU A 128 -11.48 -2.15 -5.31
CA LEU A 128 -10.64 -2.66 -4.21
C LEU A 128 -10.21 -1.53 -3.27
N SER A 129 -9.68 -0.46 -3.84
CA SER A 129 -9.21 0.70 -3.09
C SER A 129 -10.32 1.36 -2.27
N ARG A 130 -11.52 1.52 -2.85
CA ARG A 130 -12.69 2.08 -2.15
C ARG A 130 -13.07 1.20 -0.95
N LYS A 131 -13.23 -0.11 -1.18
CA LYS A 131 -13.58 -1.05 -0.13
C LYS A 131 -12.57 -1.05 1.01
N ILE A 132 -11.27 -1.03 0.69
CA ILE A 132 -10.22 -1.02 1.70
C ILE A 132 -10.26 0.27 2.53
N VAL A 133 -10.30 1.45 1.92
CA VAL A 133 -10.24 2.70 2.68
C VAL A 133 -11.48 2.90 3.56
N ASP A 134 -12.66 2.53 3.07
CA ASP A 134 -13.90 2.65 3.83
C ASP A 134 -13.89 1.73 5.06
N CYS A 135 -13.54 0.45 4.91
CA CYS A 135 -13.42 -0.49 6.02
C CYS A 135 -12.26 -0.16 6.98
N PHE A 136 -11.12 0.31 6.43
CA PHE A 136 -9.98 0.75 7.25
C PHE A 136 -10.37 1.90 8.19
N CYS A 137 -11.00 2.93 7.64
CA CYS A 137 -11.40 4.09 8.44
C CYS A 137 -12.52 3.75 9.44
N ALA A 138 -13.44 2.85 9.09
CA ALA A 138 -14.46 2.36 10.00
C ALA A 138 -13.84 1.61 11.20
N ALA A 139 -12.81 0.79 10.98
CA ALA A 139 -12.15 0.02 12.02
C ALA A 139 -11.23 0.85 12.92
N THR A 140 -10.52 1.82 12.32
CA THR A 140 -9.47 2.61 13.01
C THR A 140 -9.99 3.90 13.62
N GLY A 141 -11.07 4.46 13.07
CA GLY A 141 -11.53 5.83 13.37
C GLY A 141 -10.71 6.91 12.67
N ALA A 142 -9.80 6.56 11.75
CA ALA A 142 -9.04 7.52 10.97
C ALA A 142 -9.97 8.32 10.03
N LYS A 143 -9.62 9.57 9.77
CA LYS A 143 -10.31 10.40 8.78
C LYS A 143 -10.17 9.76 7.40
N ASN A 144 -11.30 9.47 6.74
CA ASN A 144 -11.31 8.93 5.39
C ASN A 144 -11.03 10.04 4.37
N GLN A 145 -9.88 9.98 3.69
CA GLN A 145 -9.51 10.89 2.61
C GLN A 145 -9.88 10.31 1.22
N GLY A 146 -10.46 9.11 1.17
CA GLY A 146 -10.96 8.48 -0.04
C GLY A 146 -9.89 7.83 -0.90
N VAL A 147 -10.19 7.71 -2.19
CA VAL A 147 -9.30 7.12 -3.19
C VAL A 147 -8.66 8.23 -4.02
N MET A 148 -7.34 8.33 -3.95
CA MET A 148 -6.55 9.20 -4.82
C MET A 148 -6.25 8.47 -6.13
N GLN A 149 -6.70 9.03 -7.24
CA GLN A 149 -6.35 8.51 -8.56
C GLN A 149 -5.00 9.05 -9.02
N THR A 150 -4.12 8.16 -9.52
CA THR A 150 -2.77 8.52 -9.97
C THR A 150 -2.27 7.60 -11.07
N ASP A 151 -1.52 8.16 -12.03
CA ASP A 151 -0.89 7.44 -13.13
C ASP A 151 0.64 7.58 -13.12
N THR A 152 1.20 8.02 -11.99
CA THR A 152 2.64 8.25 -11.85
C THR A 152 3.36 7.23 -10.96
N MET A 153 2.61 6.23 -10.43
CA MET A 153 3.17 5.22 -9.53
C MET A 153 3.55 3.96 -10.31
N SER A 154 4.86 3.66 -10.41
CA SER A 154 5.34 2.46 -11.10
C SER A 154 4.75 1.18 -10.48
N GLY A 155 4.60 1.12 -9.15
CA GLY A 155 3.96 -0.02 -8.49
C GLY A 155 2.48 -0.22 -8.79
N ILE A 156 1.80 0.77 -9.40
CA ILE A 156 0.46 0.64 -9.97
C ILE A 156 0.57 0.29 -11.45
N ASN A 157 1.31 1.08 -12.22
CA ASN A 157 1.34 1.01 -13.67
C ASN A 157 1.95 -0.28 -14.24
N TRP A 158 2.78 -0.98 -13.46
CA TRP A 158 3.35 -2.28 -13.82
C TRP A 158 2.51 -3.47 -13.35
N SER A 159 1.37 -3.22 -12.67
CA SER A 159 0.51 -4.30 -12.20
C SER A 159 -0.44 -4.76 -13.31
N SER A 160 -0.37 -6.04 -13.69
CA SER A 160 -1.36 -6.65 -14.60
C SER A 160 -2.60 -7.19 -13.88
N ILE A 161 -2.67 -7.05 -12.56
CA ILE A 161 -3.77 -7.46 -11.68
C ILE A 161 -4.30 -6.26 -10.90
N PRO A 162 -5.52 -6.31 -10.34
CA PRO A 162 -6.07 -5.25 -9.50
C PRO A 162 -5.11 -4.87 -8.36
N VAL A 163 -4.85 -3.58 -8.18
CA VAL A 163 -3.86 -3.08 -7.22
C VAL A 163 -4.40 -1.90 -6.41
N SER A 164 -4.08 -1.89 -5.13
CA SER A 164 -4.33 -0.76 -4.23
C SER A 164 -3.08 -0.45 -3.40
N ILE A 165 -2.68 0.82 -3.33
CA ILE A 165 -1.73 1.31 -2.33
C ILE A 165 -2.55 1.85 -1.16
N VAL A 166 -2.26 1.41 0.05
CA VAL A 166 -2.94 1.82 1.29
C VAL A 166 -2.00 2.73 2.06
N GLU A 167 -2.35 3.99 2.18
CA GLU A 167 -1.67 4.97 3.01
C GLU A 167 -2.41 5.02 4.36
N MET A 168 -1.85 4.33 5.36
CA MET A 168 -2.52 4.05 6.64
C MET A 168 -2.69 5.28 7.53
N GLY A 169 -1.96 6.35 7.28
CA GLY A 169 -1.92 7.59 8.05
C GLY A 169 -0.62 8.34 7.78
N TYR A 170 -0.44 9.49 8.42
CA TYR A 170 0.75 10.34 8.25
C TYR A 170 1.74 10.13 9.40
N MET A 171 2.92 9.57 9.11
CA MET A 171 4.00 9.38 10.09
C MET A 171 4.59 10.71 10.58
N THR A 172 4.35 11.79 9.87
CA THR A 172 4.73 13.15 10.27
C THR A 172 3.73 13.78 11.24
N ASN A 173 2.50 13.25 11.35
CA ASN A 173 1.52 13.65 12.35
C ASN A 173 1.74 12.88 13.66
N ARG A 174 2.04 13.58 14.76
CA ARG A 174 2.41 12.96 16.04
C ARG A 174 1.37 11.94 16.53
N THR A 175 0.09 12.24 16.43
CA THR A 175 -0.97 11.35 16.93
C THR A 175 -1.09 10.09 16.09
N GLU A 176 -1.09 10.24 14.77
CA GLU A 176 -1.18 9.08 13.86
C GLU A 176 0.07 8.20 13.92
N ASP A 177 1.26 8.80 14.00
CA ASP A 177 2.51 8.09 14.14
C ASP A 177 2.53 7.20 15.40
N LEU A 178 2.19 7.77 16.57
CA LEU A 178 2.10 7.00 17.81
C LEU A 178 1.00 5.94 17.78
N ASN A 179 -0.14 6.22 17.14
CA ASN A 179 -1.19 5.23 16.92
C ASN A 179 -0.67 4.07 16.08
N MET A 180 -0.10 4.36 14.90
CA MET A 180 0.40 3.31 13.98
C MET A 180 1.54 2.49 14.58
N ALA A 181 2.33 3.07 15.50
CA ALA A 181 3.36 2.35 16.24
C ALA A 181 2.80 1.42 17.33
N SER A 182 1.56 1.62 17.77
CA SER A 182 0.97 0.81 18.84
C SER A 182 0.39 -0.51 18.32
N THR A 183 0.61 -1.60 19.05
CA THR A 183 0.11 -2.93 18.68
C THR A 183 -1.43 -2.96 18.58
N SER A 184 -2.12 -2.29 19.51
CA SER A 184 -3.59 -2.27 19.54
C SER A 184 -4.18 -1.55 18.32
N TYR A 185 -3.56 -0.47 17.86
CA TYR A 185 -4.02 0.22 16.66
C TYR A 185 -3.66 -0.56 15.40
N GLN A 186 -2.48 -1.20 15.35
CA GLN A 186 -2.10 -2.09 14.24
C GLN A 186 -3.12 -3.24 14.07
N THR A 187 -3.65 -3.79 15.17
CA THR A 187 -4.74 -4.79 15.08
C THR A 187 -5.97 -4.22 14.37
N LYS A 188 -6.38 -3.00 14.70
CA LYS A 188 -7.50 -2.33 14.00
C LYS A 188 -7.21 -2.07 12.53
N MET A 189 -5.98 -1.64 12.21
CA MET A 189 -5.55 -1.43 10.81
C MET A 189 -5.65 -2.73 10.00
N VAL A 190 -5.13 -3.82 10.55
CA VAL A 190 -5.17 -5.15 9.93
C VAL A 190 -6.61 -5.61 9.71
N GLN A 191 -7.47 -5.52 10.73
CA GLN A 191 -8.89 -5.84 10.62
C GLN A 191 -9.57 -5.02 9.54
N GLY A 192 -9.33 -3.71 9.50
CA GLY A 192 -9.92 -2.81 8.51
C GLY A 192 -9.51 -3.15 7.07
N ILE A 193 -8.23 -3.44 6.83
CA ILE A 193 -7.75 -3.85 5.51
C ILE A 193 -8.35 -5.20 5.12
N ALA A 194 -8.34 -6.18 6.02
CA ALA A 194 -8.89 -7.52 5.76
C ALA A 194 -10.40 -7.46 5.48
N ASN A 195 -11.17 -6.69 6.26
CA ASN A 195 -12.60 -6.46 6.00
C ASN A 195 -12.84 -5.80 4.63
N GLY A 196 -11.97 -4.89 4.21
CA GLY A 196 -12.05 -4.28 2.89
C GLY A 196 -11.81 -5.28 1.76
N ILE A 197 -10.90 -6.23 1.96
CA ILE A 197 -10.65 -7.33 1.02
C ILE A 197 -11.86 -8.27 0.97
N ASP A 198 -12.42 -8.68 2.11
CA ASP A 198 -13.66 -9.47 2.15
C ASP A 198 -14.79 -8.77 1.41
N ALA A 199 -15.02 -7.49 1.68
CA ALA A 199 -16.04 -6.69 1.02
C ALA A 199 -15.81 -6.53 -0.50
N TYR A 200 -14.57 -6.63 -0.97
CA TYR A 200 -14.24 -6.63 -2.39
C TYR A 200 -14.66 -7.94 -3.06
N TYR A 201 -14.50 -9.08 -2.40
CA TYR A 201 -14.92 -10.39 -2.88
C TYR A 201 -16.40 -10.70 -2.61
N GLY A 202 -17.10 -9.88 -1.83
CA GLY A 202 -18.50 -10.11 -1.46
C GLY A 202 -18.70 -11.15 -0.36
N ALA A 203 -17.66 -11.32 0.47
CA ALA A 203 -17.65 -12.26 1.60
C ALA A 203 -18.04 -11.54 2.91
#